data_ed167ef503fa7635f066dd3cc8d5db87
#
_entry.id   ed167ef503fa7635f066dd3cc8d5db87
#
_cell.length_a   1.000
_cell.length_b   1.000
_cell.length_c   1.000
_cell.angle_alpha   90.00
_cell.angle_beta   90.00
_cell.angle_gamma   90.00
#
_symmetry.space_group_name_H-M   'P 1'
#
loop_
_entity.id
_entity.type
_entity.pdbx_description
1 polymer ?
#
loop_
_entity_poly.entity_id
_entity_poly.type
_entity_poly.pdbx_seq_one_letter_code
_entity_poly.pdbx_strand_id
1 'polypeptide(L)'
;MEGKVDRICAFIRSKVEKAGADGVVVGVSGGVDSALVAALCSKALGKENVYGLILPERPTTPEDALGDAREVASLFCGKVREIDFTGVYGAFAAAMPDYAEGAMIPNGNLRARIRMCVLYYYANKLGLLVAGTGDKSEIALGYFTKHGDGACDFLPIGDLYKIEVKEMARFLGVPAQVVEKKPSPGLWVGHTAEGELGLDYGAIDALLRAVDEGEPVAEAAERAGIKKESAQKVSKMNEASAHKRAMPEICWLG
;
A
#
# COMPACT_ATOMS: atom_id res chain seq x y z
N MET A 1 -20.23 5.90 -6.41
CA MET A 1 -19.30 5.62 -5.28
C MET A 1 -19.85 4.51 -4.38
N GLU A 2 -21.05 4.65 -3.84
CA GLU A 2 -21.68 3.70 -2.90
C GLU A 2 -21.62 2.24 -3.38
N GLY A 3 -22.06 1.94 -4.59
CA GLY A 3 -22.03 0.57 -5.15
C GLY A 3 -20.62 -0.04 -5.26
N LYS A 4 -19.56 0.77 -5.45
CA LYS A 4 -18.17 0.29 -5.38
C LYS A 4 -17.80 -0.09 -3.94
N VAL A 5 -18.17 0.75 -2.97
CA VAL A 5 -17.94 0.50 -1.55
C VAL A 5 -18.63 -0.79 -1.11
N ASP A 6 -19.89 -1.00 -1.49
CA ASP A 6 -20.64 -2.21 -1.13
C ASP A 6 -20.02 -3.48 -1.70
N ARG A 7 -19.52 -3.43 -2.94
CA ARG A 7 -18.80 -4.55 -3.57
C ARG A 7 -17.49 -4.86 -2.83
N ILE A 8 -16.71 -3.84 -2.45
CA ILE A 8 -15.48 -4.03 -1.69
C ILE A 8 -15.78 -4.58 -0.30
N CYS A 9 -16.80 -4.06 0.39
CA CYS A 9 -17.23 -4.58 1.69
C CYS A 9 -17.69 -6.04 1.61
N ALA A 10 -18.43 -6.42 0.56
CA ALA A 10 -18.81 -7.81 0.33
C ALA A 10 -17.61 -8.71 0.07
N PHE A 11 -16.63 -8.23 -0.70
CA PHE A 11 -15.37 -8.93 -0.93
C PHE A 11 -14.60 -9.15 0.37
N ILE A 12 -14.44 -8.12 1.22
CA ILE A 12 -13.75 -8.23 2.52
C ILE A 12 -14.43 -9.28 3.39
N ARG A 13 -15.76 -9.20 3.57
CA ARG A 13 -16.52 -10.20 4.35
C ARG A 13 -16.30 -11.62 3.84
N SER A 14 -16.40 -11.82 2.53
CA SER A 14 -16.20 -13.13 1.90
C SER A 14 -14.79 -13.69 2.14
N LYS A 15 -13.74 -12.84 2.17
CA LYS A 15 -12.38 -13.29 2.45
C LYS A 15 -12.21 -13.76 3.89
N VAL A 16 -12.71 -12.97 4.85
CA VAL A 16 -12.64 -13.30 6.27
C VAL A 16 -13.44 -14.58 6.57
N GLU A 17 -14.66 -14.67 6.07
CA GLU A 17 -15.53 -15.85 6.26
C GLU A 17 -14.91 -17.13 5.67
N LYS A 18 -14.42 -17.08 4.42
CA LYS A 18 -13.80 -18.26 3.77
C LYS A 18 -12.53 -18.73 4.46
N ALA A 19 -11.81 -17.83 5.10
CA ALA A 19 -10.61 -18.17 5.88
C ALA A 19 -10.94 -18.66 7.30
N GLY A 20 -12.20 -18.52 7.75
CA GLY A 20 -12.56 -18.78 9.14
C GLY A 20 -11.84 -17.85 10.12
N ALA A 21 -11.51 -16.62 9.68
CA ALA A 21 -10.78 -15.66 10.49
C ALA A 21 -11.74 -14.80 11.33
N ASP A 22 -11.25 -14.27 12.46
CA ASP A 22 -12.03 -13.42 13.38
C ASP A 22 -12.09 -11.94 12.95
N GLY A 23 -11.37 -11.56 11.89
CA GLY A 23 -11.27 -10.19 11.40
C GLY A 23 -9.98 -9.94 10.63
N VAL A 24 -9.48 -8.70 10.69
CA VAL A 24 -8.30 -8.28 9.93
C VAL A 24 -7.30 -7.48 10.76
N VAL A 25 -6.02 -7.55 10.39
CA VAL A 25 -5.00 -6.61 10.79
C VAL A 25 -4.66 -5.68 9.63
N VAL A 26 -4.53 -4.39 9.91
CA VAL A 26 -4.16 -3.35 8.94
C VAL A 26 -2.96 -2.58 9.45
N GLY A 27 -1.95 -2.42 8.62
CA GLY A 27 -0.85 -1.49 8.87
C GLY A 27 -1.30 -0.05 8.60
N VAL A 28 -1.40 0.79 9.62
CA VAL A 28 -1.85 2.19 9.50
C VAL A 28 -0.63 3.10 9.46
N SER A 29 -0.36 3.68 8.29
CA SER A 29 0.85 4.50 8.03
C SER A 29 0.63 6.01 8.15
N GLY A 30 -0.63 6.46 8.23
CA GLY A 30 -0.99 7.87 8.09
C GLY A 30 -1.13 8.34 6.64
N GLY A 31 -1.02 7.44 5.66
CA GLY A 31 -1.32 7.68 4.25
C GLY A 31 -2.74 7.29 3.89
N VAL A 32 -3.25 7.87 2.79
CA VAL A 32 -4.64 7.72 2.34
C VAL A 32 -5.04 6.26 2.06
N ASP A 33 -4.12 5.46 1.53
CA ASP A 33 -4.37 4.06 1.15
C ASP A 33 -4.68 3.21 2.39
N SER A 34 -3.81 3.27 3.40
CA SER A 34 -4.00 2.57 4.67
C SER A 34 -5.24 3.07 5.43
N ALA A 35 -5.54 4.36 5.35
CA ALA A 35 -6.72 4.96 5.94
C ALA A 35 -8.00 4.46 5.27
N LEU A 36 -8.02 4.41 3.93
CA LEU A 36 -9.15 3.88 3.17
C LEU A 36 -9.39 2.40 3.47
N VAL A 37 -8.32 1.58 3.51
CA VAL A 37 -8.46 0.16 3.84
C VAL A 37 -9.00 -0.04 5.25
N ALA A 38 -8.51 0.71 6.24
CA ALA A 38 -9.04 0.67 7.60
C ALA A 38 -10.53 1.05 7.66
N ALA A 39 -10.95 2.10 6.94
CA ALA A 39 -12.34 2.53 6.86
C ALA A 39 -13.24 1.48 6.18
N LEU A 40 -12.80 0.89 5.07
CA LEU A 40 -13.52 -0.17 4.35
C LEU A 40 -13.66 -1.44 5.21
N CYS A 41 -12.59 -1.86 5.89
CA CYS A 41 -12.63 -3.00 6.79
C CYS A 41 -13.55 -2.74 7.98
N SER A 42 -13.50 -1.55 8.58
CA SER A 42 -14.42 -1.14 9.64
C SER A 42 -15.88 -1.16 9.19
N LYS A 43 -16.17 -0.64 8.00
CA LYS A 43 -17.52 -0.67 7.41
C LYS A 43 -18.00 -2.10 7.09
N ALA A 44 -17.10 -2.95 6.65
CA ALA A 44 -17.42 -4.32 6.24
C ALA A 44 -17.64 -5.26 7.43
N LEU A 45 -16.82 -5.18 8.46
CA LEU A 45 -16.71 -6.17 9.52
C LEU A 45 -17.17 -5.67 10.89
N GLY A 46 -17.36 -4.35 11.07
CA GLY A 46 -17.42 -3.69 12.37
C GLY A 46 -16.01 -3.31 12.83
N LYS A 47 -15.92 -2.14 13.46
CA LYS A 47 -14.65 -1.58 13.95
C LYS A 47 -13.91 -2.51 14.91
N GLU A 48 -14.64 -3.24 15.75
CA GLU A 48 -14.15 -4.19 16.75
C GLU A 48 -13.33 -5.35 16.13
N ASN A 49 -13.58 -5.69 14.87
CA ASN A 49 -12.91 -6.76 14.13
C ASN A 49 -11.74 -6.25 13.27
N VAL A 50 -11.35 -4.97 13.43
CA VAL A 50 -10.20 -4.37 12.77
C VAL A 50 -9.11 -4.07 13.78
N TYR A 51 -7.94 -4.69 13.62
CA TYR A 51 -6.75 -4.48 14.45
C TYR A 51 -5.76 -3.57 13.72
N GLY A 52 -5.57 -2.35 14.20
CA GLY A 52 -4.63 -1.38 13.63
C GLY A 52 -3.23 -1.54 14.21
N LEU A 53 -2.22 -1.67 13.34
CA LEU A 53 -0.82 -1.63 13.73
C LEU A 53 -0.16 -0.37 13.16
N ILE A 54 0.41 0.46 14.02
CA ILE A 54 1.22 1.62 13.68
C ILE A 54 2.67 1.22 13.91
N LEU A 55 3.47 1.19 12.85
CA LEU A 55 4.81 0.62 12.85
C LEU A 55 5.86 1.68 12.45
N PRO A 56 6.18 2.63 13.35
CA PRO A 56 7.21 3.63 13.08
C PRO A 56 8.62 3.04 13.14
N GLU A 57 9.49 3.55 12.29
CA GLU A 57 10.94 3.57 12.49
C GLU A 57 11.31 5.04 12.71
N ARG A 58 11.65 5.38 13.94
CA ARG A 58 11.70 6.79 14.39
C ARG A 58 12.55 7.72 13.53
N PRO A 59 13.75 7.33 13.05
CA PRO A 59 14.56 8.19 12.20
C PRO A 59 13.91 8.54 10.84
N THR A 60 13.01 7.70 10.32
CA THR A 60 12.43 7.89 8.98
C THR A 60 10.94 8.19 9.00
N THR A 61 10.24 7.98 10.11
CA THR A 61 8.80 8.23 10.21
C THR A 61 8.55 9.64 10.72
N PRO A 62 8.00 10.57 9.90
CA PRO A 62 7.68 11.93 10.34
C PRO A 62 6.61 11.92 11.43
N GLU A 63 6.71 12.85 12.40
CA GLU A 63 5.76 12.91 13.53
C GLU A 63 4.34 13.28 13.09
N ASP A 64 4.18 14.09 12.05
CA ASP A 64 2.88 14.39 11.45
C ASP A 64 2.22 13.14 10.86
N ALA A 65 2.99 12.28 10.17
CA ALA A 65 2.48 11.00 9.67
C ALA A 65 2.06 10.06 10.80
N LEU A 66 2.79 10.09 11.92
CA LEU A 66 2.46 9.30 13.09
C LEU A 66 1.18 9.82 13.78
N GLY A 67 1.01 11.15 13.85
CA GLY A 67 -0.23 11.79 14.30
C GLY A 67 -1.44 11.37 13.47
N ASP A 68 -1.32 11.48 12.14
CA ASP A 68 -2.36 11.04 11.20
C ASP A 68 -2.68 9.54 11.35
N ALA A 69 -1.66 8.70 11.53
CA ALA A 69 -1.86 7.26 11.73
C ALA A 69 -2.65 6.95 13.00
N ARG A 70 -2.35 7.65 14.12
CA ARG A 70 -3.08 7.51 15.38
C ARG A 70 -4.53 7.94 15.25
N GLU A 71 -4.78 9.07 14.57
CA GLU A 71 -6.14 9.57 14.32
C GLU A 71 -6.96 8.56 13.49
N VAL A 72 -6.44 8.14 12.33
CA VAL A 72 -7.07 7.14 11.47
C VAL A 72 -7.36 5.83 12.24
N ALA A 73 -6.37 5.33 12.97
CA ALA A 73 -6.55 4.10 13.75
C ALA A 73 -7.62 4.26 14.83
N SER A 74 -7.68 5.42 15.49
CA SER A 74 -8.72 5.71 16.49
C SER A 74 -10.14 5.74 15.90
N LEU A 75 -10.28 6.18 14.64
CA LEU A 75 -11.56 6.25 13.96
C LEU A 75 -12.06 4.87 13.50
N PHE A 76 -11.18 4.05 12.92
CA PHE A 76 -11.57 2.87 12.16
C PHE A 76 -11.11 1.52 12.74
N CYS A 77 -10.27 1.49 13.77
CA CYS A 77 -9.79 0.25 14.38
C CYS A 77 -10.27 0.11 15.82
N GLY A 78 -10.81 -1.07 16.19
CA GLY A 78 -11.28 -1.36 17.55
C GLY A 78 -10.15 -1.63 18.54
N LYS A 79 -9.02 -2.13 18.03
CA LYS A 79 -7.78 -2.34 18.78
C LYS A 79 -6.63 -1.74 18.02
N VAL A 80 -5.74 -1.05 18.74
CA VAL A 80 -4.58 -0.37 18.14
C VAL A 80 -3.31 -0.71 18.93
N ARG A 81 -2.23 -0.97 18.23
CA ARG A 81 -0.88 -1.07 18.79
C ARG A 81 0.08 -0.21 17.99
N GLU A 82 0.87 0.58 18.71
CA GLU A 82 2.03 1.25 18.15
C GLU A 82 3.28 0.48 18.57
N ILE A 83 4.10 0.08 17.58
CA ILE A 83 5.30 -0.73 17.81
C ILE A 83 6.45 -0.09 17.04
N ASP A 84 7.35 0.54 17.78
CA ASP A 84 8.60 1.06 17.24
C ASP A 84 9.55 -0.09 16.91
N PHE A 85 9.90 -0.25 15.64
CA PHE A 85 10.82 -1.29 15.20
C PHE A 85 12.25 -0.78 14.92
N THR A 86 12.59 0.43 15.34
CA THR A 86 13.93 1.02 15.15
C THR A 86 15.04 0.10 15.64
N GLY A 87 14.87 -0.50 16.83
CA GLY A 87 15.85 -1.44 17.36
C GLY A 87 15.99 -2.72 16.54
N VAL A 88 14.88 -3.21 15.97
CA VAL A 88 14.89 -4.41 15.10
C VAL A 88 15.64 -4.08 13.80
N TYR A 89 15.37 -2.94 13.18
CA TYR A 89 16.08 -2.49 11.99
C TYR A 89 17.59 -2.33 12.26
N GLY A 90 17.95 -1.69 13.37
CA GLY A 90 19.34 -1.53 13.80
C GLY A 90 20.06 -2.87 14.00
N ALA A 91 19.39 -3.87 14.58
CA ALA A 91 19.94 -5.21 14.74
C ALA A 91 20.20 -5.90 13.39
N PHE A 92 19.28 -5.77 12.41
CA PHE A 92 19.52 -6.26 11.05
C PHE A 92 20.73 -5.56 10.41
N ALA A 93 20.79 -4.23 10.49
CA ALA A 93 21.89 -3.45 9.93
C ALA A 93 23.25 -3.87 10.54
N ALA A 94 23.31 -4.03 11.84
CA ALA A 94 24.53 -4.46 12.54
C ALA A 94 24.95 -5.90 12.23
N ALA A 95 24.00 -6.78 11.87
CA ALA A 95 24.29 -8.17 11.57
C ALA A 95 24.78 -8.40 10.13
N MET A 96 24.62 -7.43 9.22
CA MET A 96 25.01 -7.56 7.82
C MET A 96 26.41 -6.95 7.57
N PRO A 97 27.42 -7.74 7.20
CA PRO A 97 28.79 -7.23 6.98
C PRO A 97 28.88 -6.15 5.91
N ASP A 98 28.04 -6.25 4.87
CA ASP A 98 28.03 -5.33 3.72
C ASP A 98 26.94 -4.27 3.82
N TYR A 99 26.39 -4.02 5.01
CA TYR A 99 25.39 -2.97 5.20
C TYR A 99 25.97 -1.60 4.85
N ALA A 100 25.23 -0.86 4.02
CA ALA A 100 25.57 0.51 3.65
C ALA A 100 24.40 1.44 3.95
N GLU A 101 24.59 2.43 4.80
CA GLU A 101 23.55 3.40 5.18
C GLU A 101 22.97 4.14 3.97
N GLY A 102 23.81 4.46 2.97
CA GLY A 102 23.41 5.11 1.72
C GLY A 102 22.68 4.22 0.69
N ALA A 103 22.53 2.92 0.95
CA ALA A 103 21.84 1.99 0.07
C ALA A 103 20.31 2.14 0.21
N MET A 104 19.74 3.22 -0.36
CA MET A 104 18.36 3.64 -0.10
C MET A 104 17.32 2.57 -0.41
N ILE A 105 17.38 1.93 -1.60
CA ILE A 105 16.40 0.91 -2.02
C ILE A 105 16.49 -0.36 -1.16
N PRO A 106 17.65 -1.02 -0.96
CA PRO A 106 17.75 -2.16 -0.05
C PRO A 106 17.29 -1.85 1.37
N ASN A 107 17.65 -0.70 1.91
CA ASN A 107 17.30 -0.26 3.25
C ASN A 107 15.79 0.00 3.39
N GLY A 108 15.17 0.66 2.41
CA GLY A 108 13.73 0.86 2.35
C GLY A 108 12.97 -0.47 2.27
N ASN A 109 13.42 -1.38 1.40
CA ASN A 109 12.85 -2.71 1.27
C ASN A 109 12.97 -3.55 2.55
N LEU A 110 14.07 -3.41 3.30
CA LEU A 110 14.23 -4.07 4.59
C LEU A 110 13.19 -3.56 5.59
N ARG A 111 12.97 -2.24 5.68
CA ARG A 111 11.92 -1.64 6.53
C ARG A 111 10.53 -2.19 6.21
N ALA A 112 10.17 -2.26 4.93
CA ALA A 112 8.89 -2.80 4.49
C ALA A 112 8.71 -4.28 4.90
N ARG A 113 9.77 -5.10 4.78
CA ARG A 113 9.74 -6.51 5.19
C ARG A 113 9.66 -6.71 6.69
N ILE A 114 10.32 -5.86 7.49
CA ILE A 114 10.15 -5.90 8.95
C ILE A 114 8.71 -5.59 9.33
N ARG A 115 8.09 -4.57 8.74
CA ARG A 115 6.66 -4.27 8.96
C ARG A 115 5.77 -5.47 8.61
N MET A 116 6.01 -6.11 7.48
CA MET A 116 5.30 -7.32 7.06
C MET A 116 5.41 -8.44 8.11
N CYS A 117 6.62 -8.72 8.60
CA CYS A 117 6.82 -9.73 9.64
C CYS A 117 5.99 -9.44 10.90
N VAL A 118 5.92 -8.18 11.32
CA VAL A 118 5.12 -7.79 12.49
C VAL A 118 3.63 -7.94 12.21
N LEU A 119 3.14 -7.52 11.03
CA LEU A 119 1.74 -7.69 10.62
C LEU A 119 1.33 -9.17 10.67
N TYR A 120 2.10 -10.05 10.05
CA TYR A 120 1.80 -11.49 10.03
C TYR A 120 1.97 -12.17 11.39
N TYR A 121 2.89 -11.70 12.24
CA TYR A 121 2.96 -12.18 13.62
C TYR A 121 1.64 -11.95 14.37
N TYR A 122 1.07 -10.73 14.26
CA TYR A 122 -0.20 -10.41 14.91
C TYR A 122 -1.39 -11.11 14.25
N ALA A 123 -1.39 -11.21 12.92
CA ALA A 123 -2.42 -11.95 12.19
C ALA A 123 -2.49 -13.40 12.67
N ASN A 124 -1.37 -14.10 12.67
CA ASN A 124 -1.29 -15.49 13.12
C ASN A 124 -1.65 -15.66 14.61
N LYS A 125 -1.17 -14.76 15.47
CA LYS A 125 -1.43 -14.81 16.91
C LYS A 125 -2.90 -14.63 17.26
N LEU A 126 -3.64 -13.86 16.44
CA LEU A 126 -5.01 -13.42 16.74
C LEU A 126 -6.06 -14.06 15.82
N GLY A 127 -5.68 -14.98 14.93
CA GLY A 127 -6.61 -15.57 13.97
C GLY A 127 -7.16 -14.58 12.94
N LEU A 128 -6.35 -13.58 12.54
CA LEU A 128 -6.75 -12.51 11.62
C LEU A 128 -6.08 -12.68 10.25
N LEU A 129 -6.64 -12.00 9.23
CA LEU A 129 -5.99 -11.83 7.92
C LEU A 129 -5.30 -10.47 7.82
N VAL A 130 -4.22 -10.40 7.04
CA VAL A 130 -3.55 -9.15 6.68
C VAL A 130 -4.28 -8.51 5.51
N ALA A 131 -4.94 -7.37 5.74
CA ALA A 131 -5.51 -6.55 4.67
C ALA A 131 -4.42 -5.63 4.10
N GLY A 132 -4.06 -5.85 2.84
CA GLY A 132 -3.06 -5.06 2.14
C GLY A 132 -3.59 -3.71 1.67
N THR A 133 -2.70 -2.75 1.51
CA THR A 133 -3.03 -1.35 1.22
C THR A 133 -2.60 -0.89 -0.17
N GLY A 134 -2.06 -1.79 -1.01
CA GLY A 134 -1.67 -1.47 -2.38
C GLY A 134 -2.88 -1.17 -3.26
N ASP A 135 -2.81 -0.08 -4.01
CA ASP A 135 -3.79 0.30 -5.01
C ASP A 135 -3.38 -0.13 -6.42
N LYS A 136 -4.27 0.05 -7.40
CA LYS A 136 -4.04 -0.35 -8.79
C LYS A 136 -2.85 0.35 -9.43
N SER A 137 -2.68 1.64 -9.17
CA SER A 137 -1.59 2.45 -9.73
C SER A 137 -0.24 1.98 -9.20
N GLU A 138 -0.13 1.74 -7.90
CA GLU A 138 1.08 1.20 -7.26
C GLU A 138 1.41 -0.22 -7.76
N ILE A 139 0.40 -1.08 -7.84
CA ILE A 139 0.56 -2.45 -8.36
C ILE A 139 1.03 -2.43 -9.80
N ALA A 140 0.42 -1.62 -10.67
CA ALA A 140 0.78 -1.52 -12.07
C ALA A 140 2.22 -1.01 -12.26
N LEU A 141 2.65 -0.02 -11.48
CA LEU A 141 4.01 0.52 -11.51
C LEU A 141 5.04 -0.39 -10.84
N GLY A 142 4.60 -1.39 -10.05
CA GLY A 142 5.48 -2.16 -9.18
C GLY A 142 6.05 -1.33 -8.03
N TYR A 143 5.33 -0.30 -7.64
CA TYR A 143 5.74 0.65 -6.61
C TYR A 143 5.44 0.13 -5.21
N PHE A 144 5.89 -1.08 -4.95
CA PHE A 144 5.80 -1.79 -3.68
C PHE A 144 7.00 -2.74 -3.52
N THR A 145 7.28 -3.13 -2.30
CA THR A 145 8.32 -4.09 -1.97
C THR A 145 7.76 -5.51 -2.05
N LYS A 146 8.31 -6.32 -2.95
CA LYS A 146 7.99 -7.77 -3.03
C LYS A 146 8.30 -8.43 -1.69
N HIS A 147 7.31 -9.14 -1.13
CA HIS A 147 7.39 -9.76 0.21
C HIS A 147 7.60 -8.75 1.35
N GLY A 148 7.24 -7.48 1.14
CA GLY A 148 7.12 -6.44 2.15
C GLY A 148 5.68 -5.97 2.23
N ASP A 149 5.42 -4.72 1.88
CA ASP A 149 4.06 -4.17 1.75
C ASP A 149 3.22 -4.83 0.64
N GLY A 150 3.87 -5.49 -0.35
CA GLY A 150 3.18 -6.35 -1.32
C GLY A 150 2.75 -7.72 -0.78
N ALA A 151 3.13 -8.10 0.44
CA ALA A 151 2.69 -9.34 1.08
C ALA A 151 1.46 -9.09 1.95
N CYS A 152 0.34 -9.68 1.57
CA CYS A 152 -0.94 -9.58 2.28
C CYS A 152 -1.83 -10.76 1.87
N ASP A 153 -2.92 -10.98 2.59
CA ASP A 153 -3.87 -12.06 2.27
C ASP A 153 -4.88 -11.63 1.21
N PHE A 154 -5.18 -10.33 1.12
CA PHE A 154 -6.04 -9.75 0.09
C PHE A 154 -5.84 -8.23 -0.04
N LEU A 155 -6.21 -7.67 -1.18
CA LEU A 155 -6.07 -6.25 -1.54
C LEU A 155 -7.44 -5.62 -1.80
N PRO A 156 -8.08 -4.99 -0.81
CA PRO A 156 -9.42 -4.40 -0.96
C PRO A 156 -9.49 -3.30 -2.02
N ILE A 157 -8.41 -2.55 -2.18
CA ILE A 157 -8.32 -1.40 -3.08
C ILE A 157 -7.43 -1.64 -4.30
N GLY A 158 -7.02 -2.90 -4.54
CA GLY A 158 -6.11 -3.27 -5.62
C GLY A 158 -6.64 -3.03 -7.04
N ASP A 159 -7.93 -2.73 -7.20
CA ASP A 159 -8.56 -2.34 -8.49
C ASP A 159 -8.99 -0.87 -8.53
N LEU A 160 -8.59 -0.06 -7.54
CA LEU A 160 -8.82 1.38 -7.53
C LEU A 160 -7.56 2.14 -7.94
N TYR A 161 -7.67 3.05 -8.90
CA TYR A 161 -6.62 4.01 -9.21
C TYR A 161 -6.46 5.03 -8.06
N LYS A 162 -5.30 5.66 -7.93
CA LYS A 162 -5.00 6.59 -6.82
C LYS A 162 -6.02 7.72 -6.69
N ILE A 163 -6.53 8.26 -7.79
CA ILE A 163 -7.60 9.27 -7.75
C ILE A 163 -8.87 8.69 -7.13
N GLU A 164 -9.27 7.49 -7.52
CA GLU A 164 -10.48 6.83 -6.97
C GLU A 164 -10.30 6.49 -5.48
N VAL A 165 -9.08 6.14 -5.05
CA VAL A 165 -8.74 5.97 -3.63
C VAL A 165 -9.01 7.24 -2.85
N LYS A 166 -8.51 8.39 -3.32
CA LYS A 166 -8.76 9.69 -2.66
C LYS A 166 -10.25 10.06 -2.62
N GLU A 167 -10.97 9.85 -3.70
CA GLU A 167 -12.41 10.12 -3.76
C GLU A 167 -13.19 9.23 -2.78
N MET A 168 -12.88 7.94 -2.74
CA MET A 168 -13.54 6.99 -1.83
C MET A 168 -13.17 7.24 -0.37
N ALA A 169 -11.95 7.66 -0.09
CA ALA A 169 -11.50 8.05 1.25
C ALA A 169 -12.30 9.26 1.77
N ARG A 170 -12.50 10.29 0.93
CA ARG A 170 -13.39 11.43 1.27
C ARG A 170 -14.82 10.98 1.52
N PHE A 171 -15.35 10.12 0.67
CA PHE A 171 -16.71 9.58 0.79
C PHE A 171 -16.93 8.80 2.10
N LEU A 172 -15.90 8.10 2.60
CA LEU A 172 -15.95 7.33 3.84
C LEU A 172 -15.53 8.12 5.09
N GLY A 173 -15.28 9.43 4.97
CA GLY A 173 -14.99 10.30 6.10
C GLY A 173 -13.56 10.17 6.64
N VAL A 174 -12.61 9.77 5.81
CA VAL A 174 -11.18 9.84 6.16
C VAL A 174 -10.80 11.33 6.34
N PRO A 175 -10.03 11.69 7.38
CA PRO A 175 -9.63 13.07 7.65
C PRO A 175 -9.00 13.76 6.43
N ALA A 176 -9.42 15.00 6.16
CA ALA A 176 -9.05 15.73 4.95
C ALA A 176 -7.52 15.88 4.81
N GLN A 177 -6.80 16.14 5.90
CA GLN A 177 -5.34 16.25 5.88
C GLN A 177 -4.65 14.97 5.42
N VAL A 178 -5.22 13.78 5.72
CA VAL A 178 -4.71 12.47 5.26
C VAL A 178 -4.97 12.30 3.76
N VAL A 179 -6.16 12.69 3.29
CA VAL A 179 -6.54 12.56 1.88
C VAL A 179 -5.75 13.50 0.98
N GLU A 180 -5.50 14.73 1.43
CA GLU A 180 -4.78 15.77 0.65
C GLU A 180 -3.25 15.62 0.73
N LYS A 181 -2.75 14.80 1.65
CA LYS A 181 -1.31 14.55 1.77
C LYS A 181 -0.74 13.99 0.47
N LYS A 182 0.44 14.46 0.07
CA LYS A 182 1.12 13.91 -1.10
C LYS A 182 1.51 12.46 -0.87
N PRO A 183 1.18 11.56 -1.81
CA PRO A 183 1.55 10.15 -1.70
C PRO A 183 3.06 9.98 -1.57
N SER A 184 3.48 9.26 -0.54
CA SER A 184 4.88 8.92 -0.30
C SER A 184 4.98 7.44 0.08
N PRO A 185 5.89 6.69 -0.54
CA PRO A 185 6.14 5.29 -0.14
C PRO A 185 6.80 5.17 1.24
N GLY A 186 7.25 6.29 1.83
CA GLY A 186 7.83 6.30 3.17
C GLY A 186 9.09 5.43 3.33
N LEU A 187 9.84 5.18 2.25
CA LEU A 187 11.06 4.36 2.30
C LEU A 187 12.27 5.16 2.78
N TRP A 188 12.28 6.48 2.53
CA TRP A 188 13.26 7.45 3.02
C TRP A 188 12.64 8.85 3.07
N VAL A 189 13.30 9.77 3.76
CA VAL A 189 12.81 11.15 3.94
C VAL A 189 12.69 11.87 2.58
N GLY A 190 11.53 12.47 2.32
CA GLY A 190 11.26 13.22 1.09
C GLY A 190 10.98 12.39 -0.16
N HIS A 191 10.89 11.07 -0.05
CA HIS A 191 10.55 10.21 -1.18
C HIS A 191 9.09 10.39 -1.62
N THR A 192 8.88 10.71 -2.91
CA THR A 192 7.55 10.75 -3.53
C THR A 192 7.59 10.04 -4.89
N ALA A 193 6.54 9.29 -5.20
CA ALA A 193 6.40 8.64 -6.51
C ALA A 193 6.34 9.67 -7.64
N GLU A 194 5.63 10.77 -7.44
CA GLU A 194 5.52 11.87 -8.41
C GLU A 194 6.89 12.49 -8.72
N GLY A 195 7.74 12.68 -7.70
CA GLY A 195 9.10 13.21 -7.89
C GLY A 195 10.01 12.26 -8.67
N GLU A 196 9.88 10.96 -8.44
CA GLU A 196 10.65 9.94 -9.16
C GLU A 196 10.18 9.75 -10.61
N LEU A 197 8.86 9.78 -10.84
CA LEU A 197 8.26 9.59 -12.17
C LEU A 197 8.24 10.86 -13.01
N GLY A 198 8.24 12.05 -12.37
CA GLY A 198 8.05 13.33 -13.03
C GLY A 198 6.63 13.53 -13.56
N LEU A 199 5.66 12.79 -13.01
CA LEU A 199 4.24 12.84 -13.35
C LEU A 199 3.42 12.85 -12.05
N ASP A 200 2.31 13.57 -12.03
CA ASP A 200 1.32 13.45 -10.97
C ASP A 200 0.48 12.16 -11.14
N TYR A 201 -0.19 11.74 -10.07
CA TYR A 201 -1.02 10.54 -10.12
C TYR A 201 -2.22 10.68 -11.07
N GLY A 202 -2.69 11.90 -11.36
CA GLY A 202 -3.75 12.12 -12.35
C GLY A 202 -3.32 11.68 -13.75
N ALA A 203 -2.13 12.11 -14.15
CA ALA A 203 -1.53 11.73 -15.42
C ALA A 203 -1.19 10.22 -15.48
N ILE A 204 -0.64 9.69 -14.37
CA ILE A 204 -0.33 8.25 -14.26
C ILE A 204 -1.60 7.41 -14.42
N ASP A 205 -2.66 7.71 -13.67
CA ASP A 205 -3.91 6.98 -13.67
C ASP A 205 -4.62 7.06 -15.04
N ALA A 206 -4.58 8.23 -15.69
CA ALA A 206 -5.13 8.39 -17.03
C ALA A 206 -4.41 7.50 -18.06
N LEU A 207 -3.08 7.44 -17.98
CA LEU A 207 -2.26 6.58 -18.84
C LEU A 207 -2.53 5.10 -18.58
N LEU A 208 -2.53 4.69 -17.31
CA LEU A 208 -2.76 3.29 -16.94
C LEU A 208 -4.16 2.83 -17.32
N ARG A 209 -5.17 3.67 -17.15
CA ARG A 209 -6.55 3.39 -17.55
C ARG A 209 -6.66 3.17 -19.06
N ALA A 210 -6.05 4.04 -19.86
CA ALA A 210 -6.05 3.91 -21.31
C ALA A 210 -5.38 2.60 -21.78
N VAL A 211 -4.27 2.25 -21.14
CA VAL A 211 -3.56 0.98 -21.41
C VAL A 211 -4.42 -0.23 -21.02
N ASP A 212 -5.12 -0.19 -19.89
CA ASP A 212 -6.04 -1.26 -19.47
C ASP A 212 -7.24 -1.40 -20.45
N GLU A 213 -7.66 -0.32 -21.10
CA GLU A 213 -8.68 -0.31 -22.16
C GLU A 213 -8.15 -0.75 -23.53
N GLY A 214 -6.86 -1.08 -23.63
CA GLY A 214 -6.21 -1.59 -24.84
C GLY A 214 -5.67 -0.50 -25.77
N GLU A 215 -5.61 0.76 -25.32
CA GLU A 215 -5.03 1.85 -26.09
C GLU A 215 -3.49 1.77 -26.07
N PRO A 216 -2.79 1.95 -27.21
CA PRO A 216 -1.34 2.01 -27.21
C PRO A 216 -0.79 3.15 -26.34
N VAL A 217 0.26 2.87 -25.55
CA VAL A 217 0.86 3.84 -24.60
C VAL A 217 1.21 5.17 -25.27
N ALA A 218 1.66 5.14 -26.54
CA ALA A 218 2.04 6.36 -27.27
C ALA A 218 0.83 7.26 -27.57
N GLU A 219 -0.30 6.67 -27.96
CA GLU A 219 -1.54 7.37 -28.26
C GLU A 219 -2.18 7.92 -26.98
N ALA A 220 -2.20 7.11 -25.93
CA ALA A 220 -2.68 7.52 -24.60
C ALA A 220 -1.87 8.71 -24.06
N ALA A 221 -0.54 8.69 -24.23
CA ALA A 221 0.34 9.77 -23.82
C ALA A 221 0.08 11.08 -24.59
N GLU A 222 -0.08 11.01 -25.90
CA GLU A 222 -0.40 12.15 -26.76
C GLU A 222 -1.74 12.77 -26.39
N ARG A 223 -2.77 11.96 -26.21
CA ARG A 223 -4.11 12.39 -25.80
C ARG A 223 -4.12 13.05 -24.42
N ALA A 224 -3.32 12.55 -23.48
CA ALA A 224 -3.21 13.08 -22.11
C ALA A 224 -2.21 14.24 -21.98
N GLY A 225 -1.53 14.66 -23.05
CA GLY A 225 -0.48 15.68 -23.02
C GLY A 225 0.76 15.28 -22.21
N ILE A 226 1.00 13.98 -22.07
CA ILE A 226 2.13 13.41 -21.32
C ILE A 226 3.34 13.28 -22.26
N LYS A 227 4.52 13.68 -21.79
CA LYS A 227 5.76 13.52 -22.54
C LYS A 227 6.01 12.04 -22.84
N LYS A 228 6.38 11.73 -24.08
CA LYS A 228 6.64 10.37 -24.54
C LYS A 228 7.65 9.63 -23.67
N GLU A 229 8.69 10.33 -23.21
CA GLU A 229 9.72 9.75 -22.33
C GLU A 229 9.14 9.31 -20.97
N SER A 230 8.24 10.12 -20.40
CA SER A 230 7.57 9.80 -19.12
C SER A 230 6.62 8.61 -19.28
N ALA A 231 5.86 8.55 -20.36
CA ALA A 231 4.98 7.43 -20.66
C ALA A 231 5.76 6.12 -20.89
N GLN A 232 6.89 6.19 -21.62
CA GLN A 232 7.78 5.05 -21.80
C GLN A 232 8.40 4.57 -20.48
N LYS A 233 8.72 5.51 -19.55
CA LYS A 233 9.20 5.15 -18.21
C LYS A 233 8.14 4.36 -17.44
N VAL A 234 6.89 4.79 -17.45
CA VAL A 234 5.77 4.07 -16.83
C VAL A 234 5.62 2.66 -17.40
N SER A 235 5.65 2.50 -18.73
CA SER A 235 5.58 1.20 -19.40
C SER A 235 6.73 0.28 -18.98
N LYS A 236 7.96 0.77 -19.01
CA LYS A 236 9.14 0.00 -18.58
C LYS A 236 9.05 -0.43 -17.10
N MET A 237 8.55 0.43 -16.22
CA MET A 237 8.35 0.08 -14.82
C MET A 237 7.30 -1.02 -14.66
N ASN A 238 6.20 -0.94 -15.40
CA ASN A 238 5.18 -1.98 -15.41
C ASN A 238 5.76 -3.33 -15.84
N GLU A 239 6.48 -3.37 -16.96
CA GLU A 239 7.11 -4.59 -17.49
C GLU A 239 8.17 -5.15 -16.54
N ALA A 240 9.11 -4.31 -16.08
CA ALA A 240 10.19 -4.72 -15.18
C ALA A 240 9.68 -5.25 -13.83
N SER A 241 8.53 -4.77 -13.37
CA SER A 241 7.92 -5.18 -12.11
C SER A 241 6.96 -6.36 -12.22
N ALA A 242 6.76 -6.94 -13.41
CA ALA A 242 5.83 -8.05 -13.62
C ALA A 242 6.05 -9.22 -12.63
N HIS A 243 7.32 -9.54 -12.36
CA HIS A 243 7.70 -10.59 -11.38
C HIS A 243 7.21 -10.31 -9.94
N LYS A 244 6.89 -9.06 -9.60
CA LYS A 244 6.36 -8.72 -8.26
C LYS A 244 4.89 -9.08 -8.12
N ARG A 245 4.14 -9.16 -9.23
CA ARG A 245 2.71 -9.43 -9.32
C ARG A 245 2.37 -10.91 -9.54
N ALA A 246 3.40 -11.74 -9.73
CA ALA A 246 3.25 -13.16 -9.98
C ALA A 246 3.78 -14.00 -8.83
N MET A 247 3.20 -15.18 -8.65
CA MET A 247 3.81 -16.22 -7.82
C MET A 247 5.16 -16.64 -8.42
N PRO A 248 6.09 -17.16 -7.61
CA PRO A 248 7.31 -17.75 -8.14
C PRO A 248 7.01 -18.77 -9.23
N GLU A 249 7.73 -18.69 -10.35
CA GLU A 249 7.59 -19.66 -11.44
C GLU A 249 8.03 -21.06 -10.98
N ILE A 250 7.27 -22.06 -11.41
CA ILE A 250 7.54 -23.46 -11.10
C ILE A 250 8.13 -24.12 -12.34
N CYS A 251 9.28 -24.74 -12.20
CA CYS A 251 9.84 -25.62 -13.24
C CYS A 251 9.06 -26.94 -13.24
N TRP A 252 8.12 -27.06 -14.17
CA TRP A 252 7.37 -28.29 -14.36
C TRP A 252 8.24 -29.33 -15.07
N LEU A 253 8.31 -30.53 -14.51
CA LEU A 253 9.15 -31.62 -15.03
C LEU A 253 8.35 -32.67 -15.85
N GLY A 254 7.11 -32.37 -16.20
CA GLY A 254 6.21 -33.24 -16.95
C GLY A 254 5.06 -33.79 -16.13
#